data_8ff9ab5903f86103ac5cac3d04b019c5
#
_entry.id   8ff9ab5903f86103ac5cac3d04b019c5
#
_cell.length_a   1.000
_cell.length_b   1.000
_cell.length_c   1.000
_cell.angle_alpha   90.00
_cell.angle_beta   90.00
_cell.angle_gamma   90.00
#
_symmetry.space_group_name_H-M   'P 1'
#
loop_
_entity.id
_entity.type
_entity.pdbx_description
1 polymer ?
#
loop_
_entity_poly.entity_id
_entity_poly.type
_entity_poly.pdbx_seq_one_letter_code
_entity_poly.pdbx_strand_id
1 'polypeptide(L)'
;MYLDECEAENIRAEVAFAQAMKETNFLRFGGDVSITQYNFAGIGAVGGGAKGQSFSSVRLGIRAQIQHLKAYANYDALNNGCVDPRFAYVSRGTAPYVEWLGIPDNPYGKGWATAQNYGSSILQMIKDIKSR
;
A
#
# COMPACT_ATOMS: atom_id res chain seq x y z
N MET A 1 5.91 13.33 5.45
CA MET A 1 5.36 12.97 4.14
C MET A 1 4.14 12.05 4.23
N TYR A 2 4.21 10.97 5.02
CA TYR A 2 3.05 10.08 5.17
C TYR A 2 1.83 10.80 5.74
N LEU A 3 2.02 11.65 6.74
CA LEU A 3 0.90 12.34 7.37
C LEU A 3 0.16 13.26 6.40
N ASP A 4 0.89 14.11 5.69
CA ASP A 4 0.26 15.07 4.78
C ASP A 4 -0.34 14.41 3.54
N GLU A 5 0.32 13.39 2.98
CA GLU A 5 -0.23 12.66 1.85
C GLU A 5 -1.47 11.85 2.23
N CYS A 6 -1.46 11.22 3.41
CA CYS A 6 -2.62 10.48 3.91
C CYS A 6 -3.78 11.40 4.24
N GLU A 7 -3.51 12.56 4.84
CA GLU A 7 -4.55 13.55 5.14
C GLU A 7 -5.23 14.05 3.86
N ALA A 8 -4.45 14.33 2.82
CA ALA A 8 -4.98 14.79 1.54
C ALA A 8 -5.97 13.79 0.92
N GLU A 9 -5.75 12.50 1.11
CA GLU A 9 -6.60 11.45 0.53
C GLU A 9 -7.53 10.78 1.54
N ASN A 10 -7.52 11.25 2.78
CA ASN A 10 -8.34 10.71 3.87
C ASN A 10 -8.07 9.20 4.10
N ILE A 11 -6.79 8.83 4.10
CA ILE A 11 -6.32 7.46 4.37
C ILE A 11 -5.61 7.47 5.74
N ARG A 12 -5.82 6.43 6.53
CA ARG A 12 -5.21 6.30 7.85
C ARG A 12 -3.69 6.15 7.72
N ALA A 13 -2.96 7.11 8.28
CA ALA A 13 -1.49 7.16 8.17
C ALA A 13 -0.82 5.95 8.80
N GLU A 14 -1.33 5.46 9.93
CA GLU A 14 -0.77 4.28 10.58
C GLU A 14 -0.87 3.02 9.71
N VAL A 15 -1.94 2.89 8.91
CA VAL A 15 -2.09 1.77 7.99
C VAL A 15 -1.07 1.85 6.87
N ALA A 16 -0.95 3.01 6.22
CA ALA A 16 0.00 3.21 5.13
C ALA A 16 1.44 3.01 5.59
N PHE A 17 1.80 3.55 6.75
CA PHE A 17 3.14 3.42 7.30
C PHE A 17 3.46 1.96 7.67
N ALA A 18 2.55 1.27 8.36
CA ALA A 18 2.75 -0.12 8.73
C ALA A 18 2.87 -1.01 7.49
N GLN A 19 2.06 -0.75 6.46
CA GLN A 19 2.16 -1.46 5.20
C GLN A 19 3.54 -1.27 4.57
N ALA A 20 4.03 -0.03 4.52
CA ALA A 20 5.36 0.26 3.97
C ALA A 20 6.45 -0.48 4.73
N MET A 21 6.38 -0.53 6.05
CA MET A 21 7.35 -1.25 6.87
C MET A 21 7.31 -2.75 6.57
N LYS A 22 6.10 -3.31 6.41
CA LYS A 22 5.92 -4.72 6.06
C LYS A 22 6.49 -5.02 4.67
N GLU A 23 6.14 -4.21 3.68
CA GLU A 23 6.53 -4.44 2.28
C GLU A 23 8.03 -4.24 2.03
N THR A 24 8.67 -3.36 2.78
CA THR A 24 10.09 -3.05 2.63
C THR A 24 10.97 -3.76 3.66
N ASN A 25 10.40 -4.60 4.50
CA ASN A 25 11.10 -5.22 5.63
C ASN A 25 11.82 -4.14 6.46
N PHE A 26 11.05 -3.15 6.92
CA PHE A 26 11.57 -2.02 7.71
C PHE A 26 12.66 -1.23 6.97
N LEU A 27 12.41 -0.95 5.68
CA LEU A 27 13.28 -0.20 4.78
C LEU A 27 14.60 -0.91 4.44
N ARG A 28 14.66 -2.23 4.62
CA ARG A 28 15.83 -3.04 4.23
C ARG A 28 15.83 -3.42 2.76
N PHE A 29 14.64 -3.47 2.13
CA PHE A 29 14.49 -3.74 0.69
C PHE A 29 15.21 -5.02 0.24
N GLY A 30 14.93 -6.15 0.87
CA GLY A 30 15.56 -7.42 0.52
C GLY A 30 14.88 -8.20 -0.62
N GLY A 31 13.78 -7.69 -1.18
CA GLY A 31 12.99 -8.38 -2.20
C GLY A 31 13.20 -7.86 -3.61
N ASP A 32 12.16 -7.94 -4.45
CA ASP A 32 12.23 -7.57 -5.87
C ASP A 32 12.36 -6.07 -6.09
N VAL A 33 11.91 -5.25 -5.15
CA VAL A 33 11.99 -3.78 -5.23
C VAL A 33 13.25 -3.29 -4.53
N SER A 34 14.04 -2.45 -5.21
CA SER A 34 15.24 -1.84 -4.63
C SER A 34 14.93 -0.47 -4.02
N ILE A 35 15.80 -0.02 -3.09
CA ILE A 35 15.65 1.27 -2.42
C ILE A 35 15.65 2.45 -3.41
N THR A 36 16.32 2.32 -4.54
CA THR A 36 16.41 3.39 -5.56
C THR A 36 15.11 3.61 -6.33
N GLN A 37 14.14 2.72 -6.20
CA GLN A 37 12.86 2.83 -6.90
C GLN A 37 11.86 3.74 -6.17
N TYR A 38 12.09 4.06 -4.89
CA TYR A 38 11.15 4.81 -4.04
C TYR A 38 9.75 4.19 -4.02
N ASN A 39 9.68 2.88 -4.17
CA ASN A 39 8.43 2.11 -4.15
C ASN A 39 8.32 1.41 -2.80
N PHE A 40 7.53 1.98 -1.89
CA PHE A 40 7.47 1.52 -0.50
C PHE A 40 6.41 0.44 -0.24
N ALA A 41 5.67 0.07 -1.25
CA ALA A 41 4.55 -0.85 -1.08
C ALA A 41 4.46 -1.93 -2.17
N GLY A 42 5.53 -2.13 -2.92
CA GLY A 42 5.59 -3.19 -3.93
C GLY A 42 4.65 -3.01 -5.11
N ILE A 43 4.27 -1.77 -5.43
CA ILE A 43 3.34 -1.51 -6.55
C ILE A 43 3.93 -2.07 -7.84
N GLY A 44 3.18 -2.95 -8.52
CA GLY A 44 3.61 -3.57 -9.76
C GLY A 44 4.63 -4.69 -9.61
N ALA A 45 5.06 -5.02 -8.39
CA ALA A 45 5.93 -6.16 -8.12
C ALA A 45 5.06 -7.41 -8.02
N VAL A 46 4.85 -8.08 -9.16
CA VAL A 46 3.91 -9.19 -9.27
C VAL A 46 4.57 -10.56 -9.03
N GLY A 47 5.78 -10.59 -8.48
CA GLY A 47 6.54 -11.82 -8.24
C GLY A 47 7.40 -12.21 -9.43
N GLY A 48 8.11 -13.34 -9.32
CA GLY A 48 8.94 -13.87 -10.41
C GLY A 48 10.11 -12.97 -10.80
N GLY A 49 10.61 -12.11 -9.89
CA GLY A 49 11.70 -11.18 -10.17
C GLY A 49 11.27 -9.86 -10.79
N ALA A 50 9.96 -9.63 -10.95
CA ALA A 50 9.45 -8.35 -11.45
C ALA A 50 9.76 -7.24 -10.45
N LYS A 51 10.48 -6.19 -10.91
CA LYS A 51 10.98 -5.13 -10.03
C LYS A 51 9.89 -4.17 -9.53
N GLY A 52 8.72 -4.17 -10.15
CA GLY A 52 7.67 -3.21 -9.83
C GLY A 52 7.96 -1.83 -10.39
N GLN A 53 7.14 -0.88 -9.98
CA GLN A 53 7.19 0.50 -10.47
C GLN A 53 8.32 1.27 -9.77
N SER A 54 8.87 2.27 -10.49
CA SER A 54 9.83 3.22 -9.95
C SER A 54 9.23 4.62 -9.96
N PHE A 55 9.61 5.44 -8.95
CA PHE A 55 9.12 6.80 -8.83
C PHE A 55 10.31 7.76 -8.77
N SER A 56 10.10 9.01 -9.17
CA SER A 56 11.19 9.98 -9.29
C SER A 56 11.56 10.65 -7.96
N SER A 57 10.75 10.47 -6.92
CA SER A 57 11.03 11.01 -5.59
C SER A 57 10.36 10.16 -4.51
N VAL A 58 10.85 10.33 -3.28
CA VAL A 58 10.24 9.67 -2.11
C VAL A 58 8.77 10.08 -1.98
N ARG A 59 8.46 11.38 -2.12
CA ARG A 59 7.07 11.87 -1.98
C ARG A 59 6.15 11.23 -3.02
N LEU A 60 6.58 11.14 -4.27
CA LEU A 60 5.75 10.53 -5.32
C LEU A 60 5.54 9.04 -5.07
N GLY A 61 6.54 8.34 -4.58
CA GLY A 61 6.39 6.93 -4.20
C GLY A 61 5.39 6.74 -3.08
N ILE A 62 5.44 7.59 -2.06
CA ILE A 62 4.47 7.57 -0.95
C ILE A 62 3.07 7.92 -1.46
N ARG A 63 2.95 8.98 -2.27
CA ARG A 63 1.66 9.38 -2.85
C ARG A 63 1.03 8.25 -3.64
N ALA A 64 1.80 7.56 -4.46
CA ALA A 64 1.30 6.42 -5.23
C ALA A 64 0.77 5.30 -4.34
N GLN A 65 1.47 4.99 -3.26
CA GLN A 65 1.01 3.99 -2.29
C GLN A 65 -0.35 4.37 -1.70
N ILE A 66 -0.46 5.63 -1.27
CA ILE A 66 -1.69 6.12 -0.62
C ILE A 66 -2.85 6.15 -1.61
N GLN A 67 -2.60 6.57 -2.86
CA GLN A 67 -3.62 6.53 -3.91
C GLN A 67 -4.08 5.11 -4.19
N HIS A 68 -3.17 4.15 -4.20
CA HIS A 68 -3.49 2.74 -4.40
C HIS A 68 -4.34 2.19 -3.25
N LEU A 69 -4.00 2.53 -2.00
CA LEU A 69 -4.82 2.18 -0.84
C LEU A 69 -6.22 2.78 -0.94
N LYS A 70 -6.32 4.05 -1.36
CA LYS A 70 -7.62 4.71 -1.53
C LYS A 70 -8.46 4.01 -2.60
N ALA A 71 -7.82 3.55 -3.67
CA ALA A 71 -8.52 2.80 -4.72
C ALA A 71 -9.24 1.58 -4.15
N TYR A 72 -8.57 0.82 -3.29
CA TYR A 72 -9.21 -0.31 -2.60
C TYR A 72 -10.26 0.11 -1.58
N ALA A 73 -10.01 1.19 -0.86
CA ALA A 73 -10.83 1.57 0.29
C ALA A 73 -12.20 2.13 -0.11
N ASN A 74 -12.27 2.94 -1.17
CA ASN A 74 -13.51 3.65 -1.51
C ASN A 74 -13.57 4.07 -2.97
N TYR A 75 -14.65 4.79 -3.32
CA TYR A 75 -14.91 5.28 -4.67
C TYR A 75 -14.62 6.77 -4.82
N ASP A 76 -14.12 7.43 -3.78
CA ASP A 76 -13.94 8.88 -3.81
C ASP A 76 -12.85 9.29 -4.81
N ALA A 77 -13.00 10.45 -5.42
CA ALA A 77 -12.00 10.99 -6.33
C ALA A 77 -10.73 11.34 -5.57
N LEU A 78 -9.58 11.19 -6.25
CA LEU A 78 -8.31 11.61 -5.68
C LEU A 78 -8.27 13.13 -5.52
N ASN A 79 -7.72 13.59 -4.40
CA ASN A 79 -7.50 15.01 -4.15
C ASN A 79 -6.27 15.54 -4.89
N ASN A 80 -5.20 14.74 -4.95
CA ASN A 80 -4.00 15.07 -5.71
C ASN A 80 -4.01 14.37 -7.07
N GLY A 81 -3.27 14.91 -8.04
CA GLY A 81 -3.12 14.27 -9.34
C GLY A 81 -2.62 12.83 -9.21
N CYS A 82 -3.16 11.94 -10.02
CA CYS A 82 -2.83 10.53 -9.94
C CYS A 82 -1.39 10.28 -10.40
N VAL A 83 -0.59 9.67 -9.52
CA VAL A 83 0.79 9.24 -9.80
C VAL A 83 0.95 7.72 -9.67
N ASP A 84 -0.11 7.03 -9.27
CA ASP A 84 -0.12 5.57 -9.18
C ASP A 84 -0.42 4.97 -10.56
N PRO A 85 0.57 4.33 -11.21
CA PRO A 85 0.35 3.77 -12.55
C PRO A 85 -0.55 2.55 -12.54
N ARG A 86 -0.87 2.01 -11.36
CA ARG A 86 -1.73 0.83 -11.21
C ARG A 86 -3.13 1.19 -10.72
N PHE A 87 -3.43 2.47 -10.51
CA PHE A 87 -4.71 2.91 -9.96
C PHE A 87 -5.91 2.39 -10.76
N ALA A 88 -5.84 2.48 -12.08
CA ALA A 88 -6.93 2.07 -12.97
C ALA A 88 -7.18 0.56 -12.97
N TYR A 89 -6.22 -0.24 -12.50
CA TYR A 89 -6.34 -1.70 -12.45
C TYR A 89 -6.97 -2.22 -11.18
N VAL A 90 -7.18 -1.35 -10.19
CA VAL A 90 -7.79 -1.74 -8.91
C VAL A 90 -9.30 -1.79 -9.06
N SER A 91 -9.91 -2.86 -8.55
CA SER A 91 -11.38 -2.91 -8.39
C SER A 91 -11.76 -2.02 -7.22
N ARG A 92 -12.33 -0.84 -7.52
CA ARG A 92 -12.57 0.21 -6.55
C ARG A 92 -13.50 -0.23 -5.42
N GLY A 93 -13.13 0.17 -4.19
CA GLY A 93 -13.97 -0.03 -3.01
C GLY A 93 -14.13 -1.47 -2.55
N THR A 94 -13.29 -2.40 -3.02
CA THR A 94 -13.42 -3.81 -2.68
C THR A 94 -12.73 -4.19 -1.38
N ALA A 95 -11.92 -3.30 -0.79
CA ALA A 95 -11.24 -3.52 0.49
C ALA A 95 -11.37 -2.29 1.40
N PRO A 96 -12.59 -1.96 1.86
CA PRO A 96 -12.78 -0.85 2.80
C PRO A 96 -12.27 -1.18 4.20
N TYR A 97 -12.00 -2.45 4.49
CA TYR A 97 -11.42 -2.91 5.75
C TYR A 97 -9.98 -3.36 5.49
N VAL A 98 -9.08 -3.06 6.43
CA VAL A 98 -7.66 -3.44 6.30
C VAL A 98 -7.50 -4.94 6.13
N GLU A 99 -8.30 -5.74 6.84
CA GLU A 99 -8.28 -7.20 6.76
C GLU A 99 -8.53 -7.72 5.34
N TRP A 100 -9.25 -6.96 4.52
CA TRP A 100 -9.61 -7.35 3.15
C TRP A 100 -8.52 -6.97 2.12
N LEU A 101 -7.41 -6.40 2.54
CA LEU A 101 -6.28 -6.14 1.64
C LEU A 101 -5.56 -7.42 1.20
N GLY A 102 -5.70 -8.51 1.95
CA GLY A 102 -5.21 -9.80 1.53
C GLY A 102 -6.23 -10.54 0.67
N ILE A 103 -5.83 -10.98 -0.52
CA ILE A 103 -6.75 -11.65 -1.46
C ILE A 103 -7.44 -12.86 -0.82
N PRO A 104 -6.74 -13.76 -0.09
CA PRO A 104 -7.41 -14.91 0.53
C PRO A 104 -8.48 -14.55 1.57
N ASP A 105 -8.38 -13.36 2.17
CA ASP A 105 -9.27 -12.92 3.23
C ASP A 105 -10.37 -11.99 2.71
N ASN A 106 -10.34 -11.64 1.44
CA ASN A 106 -11.29 -10.73 0.81
C ASN A 106 -12.47 -11.50 0.23
N PRO A 107 -13.72 -11.13 0.56
CA PRO A 107 -14.90 -11.88 0.09
C PRO A 107 -15.11 -11.80 -1.42
N TYR A 108 -14.49 -10.83 -2.10
CA TYR A 108 -14.61 -10.68 -3.56
C TYR A 108 -13.42 -11.28 -4.31
N GLY A 109 -12.43 -11.86 -3.59
CA GLY A 109 -11.23 -12.39 -4.22
C GLY A 109 -10.30 -11.31 -4.79
N LYS A 110 -10.39 -10.09 -4.27
CA LYS A 110 -9.58 -8.93 -4.67
C LYS A 110 -8.66 -8.55 -3.52
N GLY A 111 -7.62 -7.79 -3.80
CA GLY A 111 -6.75 -7.31 -2.74
C GLY A 111 -5.37 -6.93 -3.22
N TRP A 112 -4.58 -6.43 -2.26
CA TRP A 112 -3.21 -5.94 -2.51
C TRP A 112 -2.21 -7.09 -2.65
N ALA A 113 -2.33 -8.11 -1.80
CA ALA A 113 -1.32 -9.17 -1.70
C ALA A 113 -1.97 -10.54 -1.62
N THR A 114 -1.21 -11.56 -2.01
CA THR A 114 -1.67 -12.96 -2.02
C THR A 114 -1.48 -13.68 -0.70
N ALA A 115 -0.78 -13.09 0.27
CA ALA A 115 -0.50 -13.72 1.56
C ALA A 115 -1.76 -13.79 2.42
N GLN A 116 -1.99 -14.94 3.06
CA GLN A 116 -3.03 -15.08 4.07
C GLN A 116 -2.74 -14.15 5.25
N ASN A 117 -3.79 -13.60 5.84
CA ASN A 117 -3.71 -12.71 7.00
C ASN A 117 -2.87 -11.45 6.75
N TYR A 118 -2.75 -11.02 5.50
CA TYR A 118 -1.97 -9.84 5.13
C TYR A 118 -2.44 -8.60 5.90
N GLY A 119 -3.74 -8.29 5.81
CA GLY A 119 -4.31 -7.12 6.50
C GLY A 119 -4.25 -7.27 8.02
N SER A 120 -4.53 -8.47 8.53
CA SER A 120 -4.45 -8.74 9.97
C SER A 120 -3.03 -8.52 10.50
N SER A 121 -2.01 -8.87 9.72
CA SER A 121 -0.62 -8.64 10.12
C SER A 121 -0.27 -7.15 10.17
N ILE A 122 -0.85 -6.34 9.27
CA ILE A 122 -0.70 -4.88 9.32
C ILE A 122 -1.32 -4.34 10.60
N LEU A 123 -2.53 -4.78 10.95
CA LEU A 123 -3.20 -4.36 12.18
C LEU A 123 -2.39 -4.77 13.41
N GLN A 124 -1.79 -5.95 13.41
CA GLN A 124 -0.93 -6.40 14.51
C GLN A 124 0.31 -5.52 14.64
N MET A 125 0.94 -5.14 13.52
CA MET A 125 2.07 -4.20 13.52
C MET A 125 1.70 -2.86 14.13
N ILE A 126 0.53 -2.33 13.78
CA ILE A 126 0.03 -1.07 14.34
C ILE A 126 -0.12 -1.19 15.86
N LYS A 127 -0.72 -2.29 16.33
CA LYS A 127 -0.91 -2.56 17.75
C LYS A 127 0.44 -2.65 18.48
N ASP A 128 1.39 -3.35 17.90
CA ASP A 128 2.73 -3.50 18.49
C ASP A 128 3.47 -2.16 18.59
N ILE A 129 3.36 -1.32 17.55
CA ILE A 129 3.98 0.00 17.54
C ILE A 129 3.37 0.89 18.62
N LYS A 130 2.04 0.89 18.74
CA LYS A 130 1.32 1.72 19.72
C LYS A 130 1.55 1.28 21.17
N SER A 131 1.93 0.04 21.39
CA SER A 131 2.18 -0.48 22.74
C SER A 131 3.58 -0.17 23.26
N ARG A 132 4.45 0.42 22.45
CA ARG A 132 5.85 0.71 22.81
C ARG A 132 6.04 2.13 23.42
#